data_85a129145c9b7abe25c0dd62f5434bfc
#
_entry.id   85a129145c9b7abe25c0dd62f5434bfc
#
_cell.length_a   1.000
_cell.length_b   1.000
_cell.length_c   1.000
_cell.angle_alpha   90.00
_cell.angle_beta   90.00
_cell.angle_gamma   90.00
#
_symmetry.space_group_name_H-M   'P 1'
#
loop_
_entity.id
_entity.type
_entity.pdbx_description
1 polymer ?
#
loop_
_entity_poly.entity_id
_entity_poly.type
_entity_poly.pdbx_seq_one_letter_code
_entity_poly.pdbx_strand_id
1 'polypeptide(L)'
;RYYSPNLPIKFSLRLFKFANCSMDVSDGLIIDLNKLINKQKLGYLIDIDKIPISNHLKKTIKHKKLKTLDYLFNGDDYQILFTASKSKRKYIKTLSSKMNQKISIIGQINTKSKNYLLDNRRIPIKYLKYQGYSHIF
;
A
#
# COMPACT_ATOMS: atom_id res chain seq x y z
N ARG A 1 9.53 -16.71 0.66
CA ARG A 1 8.73 -15.71 -0.08
C ARG A 1 9.57 -14.87 -1.03
N TYR A 2 10.78 -14.47 -0.63
CA TYR A 2 11.68 -13.69 -1.47
C TYR A 2 11.99 -14.38 -2.82
N TYR A 3 12.30 -15.68 -2.79
CA TYR A 3 12.64 -16.46 -3.99
C TYR A 3 11.41 -16.99 -4.75
N SER A 4 10.22 -16.96 -4.16
CA SER A 4 8.97 -17.44 -4.79
C SER A 4 7.79 -16.62 -4.27
N PRO A 5 7.60 -15.39 -4.76
CA PRO A 5 6.50 -14.54 -4.35
C PRO A 5 5.16 -15.13 -4.84
N ASN A 6 4.15 -15.06 -4.00
CA ASN A 6 2.80 -15.44 -4.40
C ASN A 6 2.15 -14.26 -5.14
N LEU A 7 2.26 -14.26 -6.46
CA LEU A 7 1.73 -13.19 -7.31
C LEU A 7 0.21 -13.34 -7.49
N PRO A 8 -0.58 -12.28 -7.23
CA PRO A 8 -2.05 -12.33 -7.37
C PRO A 8 -2.51 -12.17 -8.84
N ILE A 9 -1.98 -12.99 -9.75
CA ILE A 9 -2.20 -12.90 -11.21
C ILE A 9 -3.68 -12.92 -11.58
N LYS A 10 -4.44 -13.89 -11.04
CA LYS A 10 -5.88 -14.01 -11.33
C LYS A 10 -6.67 -12.77 -10.91
N PHE A 11 -6.23 -12.10 -9.85
CA PHE A 11 -6.83 -10.86 -9.38
C PHE A 11 -6.41 -9.67 -10.25
N SER A 12 -5.15 -9.58 -10.66
CA SER A 12 -4.65 -8.49 -11.49
C SER A 12 -5.41 -8.39 -12.81
N LEU A 13 -5.79 -9.51 -13.41
CA LEU A 13 -6.62 -9.57 -14.60
C LEU A 13 -8.04 -9.03 -14.43
N ARG A 14 -8.46 -8.66 -13.22
CA ARG A 14 -9.78 -8.07 -12.93
C ARG A 14 -9.72 -6.58 -12.61
N LEU A 15 -8.52 -6.01 -12.42
CA LEU A 15 -8.32 -4.61 -12.04
C LEU A 15 -8.99 -3.64 -13.00
N PHE A 16 -8.94 -3.90 -14.31
CA PHE A 16 -9.54 -3.03 -15.33
C PHE A 16 -11.05 -2.78 -15.14
N LYS A 17 -11.75 -3.64 -14.37
CA LYS A 17 -13.18 -3.50 -14.10
C LYS A 17 -13.51 -2.49 -13.01
N PHE A 18 -12.55 -2.11 -12.18
CA PHE A 18 -12.83 -1.29 -11.00
C PHE A 18 -11.71 -0.35 -10.57
N ALA A 19 -10.44 -0.63 -10.93
CA ALA A 19 -9.33 0.22 -10.56
C ALA A 19 -9.25 1.46 -11.45
N ASN A 20 -8.97 2.61 -10.86
CA ASN A 20 -8.64 3.83 -11.60
C ASN A 20 -7.18 3.80 -12.06
N CYS A 21 -6.29 3.31 -11.21
CA CYS A 21 -4.88 3.05 -11.51
C CYS A 21 -4.37 1.93 -10.61
N SER A 22 -3.33 1.27 -11.03
CA SER A 22 -2.68 0.18 -10.28
C SER A 22 -1.20 0.07 -10.64
N MET A 23 -0.43 -0.44 -9.69
CA MET A 23 0.97 -0.84 -9.88
C MET A 23 1.32 -1.92 -8.85
N ASP A 24 2.47 -2.55 -9.02
CA ASP A 24 3.07 -3.41 -8.00
C ASP A 24 3.78 -2.58 -6.93
N VAL A 25 4.01 -3.19 -5.78
CA VAL A 25 4.82 -2.63 -4.70
C VAL A 25 6.18 -3.32 -4.76
N SER A 26 7.14 -2.66 -5.37
CA SER A 26 8.51 -3.16 -5.59
C SER A 26 9.57 -2.36 -4.85
N ASP A 27 9.46 -1.04 -4.82
CA ASP A 27 10.44 -0.15 -4.15
C ASP A 27 10.02 0.22 -2.73
N GLY A 28 8.79 -0.09 -2.36
CA GLY A 28 8.19 0.18 -1.07
C GLY A 28 6.88 0.96 -1.18
N LEU A 29 5.93 0.65 -0.29
CA LEU A 29 4.55 1.14 -0.39
C LEU A 29 4.44 2.66 -0.59
N ILE A 30 5.19 3.44 0.17
CA ILE A 30 5.09 4.91 0.10
C ILE A 30 5.74 5.46 -1.15
N ILE A 31 6.82 4.84 -1.60
CA ILE A 31 7.53 5.23 -2.82
C ILE A 31 6.65 4.99 -4.03
N ASP A 32 6.12 3.78 -4.13
CA ASP A 32 5.27 3.39 -5.26
C ASP A 32 3.94 4.14 -5.24
N LEU A 33 3.37 4.44 -4.07
CA LEU A 33 2.22 5.32 -3.97
C LEU A 33 2.51 6.73 -4.51
N ASN A 34 3.69 7.28 -4.21
CA ASN A 34 4.10 8.58 -4.77
C ASN A 34 4.24 8.51 -6.30
N LYS A 35 4.78 7.42 -6.85
CA LYS A 35 4.83 7.20 -8.30
C LYS A 35 3.43 7.08 -8.91
N LEU A 36 2.53 6.34 -8.25
CA LEU A 36 1.16 6.13 -8.70
C LEU A 36 0.38 7.43 -8.86
N ILE A 37 0.59 8.41 -7.98
CA ILE A 37 -0.06 9.73 -8.02
C ILE A 37 0.84 10.81 -8.64
N ASN A 38 2.01 10.44 -9.19
CA ASN A 38 3.01 11.35 -9.71
C ASN A 38 2.44 12.30 -10.78
N LYS A 39 2.91 13.55 -10.77
CA LYS A 39 2.52 14.63 -11.70
C LYS A 39 1.03 15.00 -11.67
N GLN A 40 0.23 14.40 -10.79
CA GLN A 40 -1.14 14.81 -10.53
C GLN A 40 -1.15 15.69 -9.28
N LYS A 41 -1.99 16.73 -9.26
CA LYS A 41 -2.16 17.59 -8.07
C LYS A 41 -2.99 16.86 -7.00
N LEU A 42 -2.53 15.65 -6.63
CA LEU A 42 -3.16 14.76 -5.69
C LEU A 42 -2.29 14.57 -4.45
N GLY A 43 -2.90 14.19 -3.37
CA GLY A 43 -2.26 13.76 -2.15
C GLY A 43 -2.94 12.52 -1.59
N TYR A 44 -2.48 12.02 -0.45
CA TYR A 44 -3.05 10.85 0.19
C TYR A 44 -3.14 10.98 1.71
N LEU A 45 -4.04 10.19 2.27
CA LEU A 45 -4.15 9.91 3.69
C LEU A 45 -4.03 8.39 3.86
N ILE A 46 -2.93 7.90 4.42
CA ILE A 46 -2.70 6.48 4.66
C ILE A 46 -2.75 6.21 6.16
N ASP A 47 -3.54 5.24 6.55
CA ASP A 47 -3.69 4.73 7.90
C ASP A 47 -2.72 3.55 8.07
N ILE A 48 -1.64 3.76 8.82
CA ILE A 48 -0.54 2.80 8.94
C ILE A 48 -1.03 1.48 9.56
N ASP A 49 -1.96 1.53 10.50
CA ASP A 49 -2.43 0.33 11.17
C ASP A 49 -3.32 -0.55 10.28
N LYS A 50 -3.83 0.00 9.18
CA LYS A 50 -4.59 -0.77 8.18
C LYS A 50 -3.73 -1.45 7.13
N ILE A 51 -2.44 -1.14 7.09
CA ILE A 51 -1.53 -1.78 6.14
C ILE A 51 -1.35 -3.25 6.54
N PRO A 52 -1.63 -4.20 5.63
CA PRO A 52 -1.49 -5.61 5.93
C PRO A 52 -0.02 -5.99 6.03
N ILE A 53 0.43 -6.37 7.20
CA ILE A 53 1.77 -6.91 7.43
C ILE A 53 1.69 -8.37 7.86
N SER A 54 2.72 -9.15 7.54
CA SER A 54 2.76 -10.58 7.89
C SER A 54 2.82 -10.79 9.41
N ASN A 55 2.32 -11.92 9.89
CA ASN A 55 2.39 -12.26 11.31
C ASN A 55 3.84 -12.35 11.80
N HIS A 56 4.76 -12.79 10.94
CA HIS A 56 6.18 -12.82 11.26
C HIS A 56 6.71 -11.39 11.49
N LEU A 57 6.44 -10.47 10.58
CA LEU A 57 6.85 -9.07 10.72
C LEU A 57 6.22 -8.41 11.96
N LYS A 58 4.94 -8.70 12.26
CA LYS A 58 4.29 -8.22 13.50
C LYS A 58 5.05 -8.67 14.75
N LYS A 59 5.46 -9.95 14.81
CA LYS A 59 6.26 -10.48 15.93
C LYS A 59 7.61 -9.78 16.03
N THR A 60 8.30 -9.60 14.89
CA THR A 60 9.61 -8.93 14.85
C THR A 60 9.53 -7.48 15.32
N ILE A 61 8.53 -6.72 14.84
CA ILE A 61 8.28 -5.33 15.25
C ILE A 61 8.07 -5.26 16.77
N LYS A 62 7.22 -6.14 17.32
CA LYS A 62 6.94 -6.20 18.76
C LYS A 62 8.20 -6.56 19.58
N HIS A 63 8.94 -7.58 19.15
CA HIS A 63 10.15 -8.05 19.84
C HIS A 63 11.27 -7.02 19.84
N LYS A 64 11.51 -6.38 18.71
CA LYS A 64 12.62 -5.42 18.54
C LYS A 64 12.21 -3.98 18.85
N LYS A 65 10.97 -3.74 19.33
CA LYS A 65 10.42 -2.39 19.60
C LYS A 65 10.56 -1.43 18.41
N LEU A 66 10.48 -1.95 17.19
CA LEU A 66 10.61 -1.19 15.96
C LEU A 66 9.26 -0.55 15.61
N LYS A 67 9.28 0.47 14.73
CA LYS A 67 8.05 1.09 14.23
C LYS A 67 7.64 0.45 12.91
N THR A 68 6.35 0.23 12.70
CA THR A 68 5.81 -0.23 11.40
C THR A 68 6.26 0.68 10.26
N LEU A 69 6.38 1.98 10.54
CA LEU A 69 6.83 2.99 9.59
C LEU A 69 8.17 2.64 8.93
N ASP A 70 9.11 2.08 9.68
CA ASP A 70 10.45 1.76 9.20
C ASP A 70 10.45 0.70 8.06
N TYR A 71 9.35 -0.05 7.92
CA TYR A 71 9.19 -1.10 6.91
C TYR A 71 8.35 -0.67 5.70
N LEU A 72 7.67 0.49 5.75
CA LEU A 72 6.82 0.94 4.64
C LEU A 72 7.62 1.46 3.45
N PHE A 73 8.90 1.67 3.63
CA PHE A 73 9.84 2.11 2.61
C PHE A 73 10.72 0.97 2.07
N ASN A 74 10.55 -0.25 2.59
CA ASN A 74 11.24 -1.43 2.10
C ASN A 74 10.42 -2.03 0.95
N GLY A 75 11.13 -2.46 -0.09
CA GLY A 75 10.53 -3.05 -1.28
C GLY A 75 10.37 -4.57 -1.19
N ASP A 76 10.28 -5.19 -2.37
CA ASP A 76 10.17 -6.65 -2.61
C ASP A 76 8.89 -7.32 -2.07
N ASP A 77 7.82 -6.55 -1.89
CA ASP A 77 6.53 -7.09 -1.43
C ASP A 77 5.73 -7.77 -2.56
N TYR A 78 5.90 -7.33 -3.80
CA TYR A 78 5.22 -7.81 -5.00
C TYR A 78 3.69 -7.90 -4.83
N GLN A 79 3.14 -6.98 -4.05
CA GLN A 79 1.71 -6.83 -3.86
C GLN A 79 1.16 -5.82 -4.86
N ILE A 80 -0.15 -5.85 -5.09
CA ILE A 80 -0.80 -4.88 -5.97
C ILE A 80 -1.31 -3.71 -5.15
N LEU A 81 -0.83 -2.52 -5.48
CA LEU A 81 -1.38 -1.25 -5.02
C LEU A 81 -2.32 -0.72 -6.10
N PHE A 82 -3.54 -0.34 -5.72
CA PHE A 82 -4.49 0.25 -6.66
C PHE A 82 -5.40 1.27 -5.99
N THR A 83 -5.96 2.16 -6.79
CA THR A 83 -7.03 3.08 -6.36
C THR A 83 -8.34 2.71 -7.04
N ALA A 84 -9.45 2.96 -6.35
CA ALA A 84 -10.78 2.73 -6.89
C ALA A 84 -11.79 3.71 -6.27
N SER A 85 -12.88 3.99 -6.99
CA SER A 85 -13.96 4.82 -6.47
C SER A 85 -14.68 4.13 -5.31
N LYS A 86 -15.25 4.93 -4.39
CA LYS A 86 -16.00 4.41 -3.24
C LYS A 86 -17.19 3.54 -3.67
N SER A 87 -17.82 3.83 -4.81
CA SER A 87 -18.93 3.06 -5.37
C SER A 87 -18.55 1.60 -5.70
N LYS A 88 -17.28 1.33 -5.99
CA LYS A 88 -16.80 -0.01 -6.32
C LYS A 88 -16.50 -0.90 -5.09
N ARG A 89 -16.61 -0.37 -3.85
CA ARG A 89 -16.28 -1.13 -2.63
C ARG A 89 -17.02 -2.44 -2.49
N LYS A 90 -18.34 -2.44 -2.75
CA LYS A 90 -19.16 -3.67 -2.66
C LYS A 90 -18.70 -4.72 -3.66
N TYR A 91 -18.46 -4.30 -4.90
CA TYR A 91 -17.94 -5.17 -5.96
C TYR A 91 -16.58 -5.76 -5.60
N ILE A 92 -15.63 -4.91 -5.14
CA ILE A 92 -14.29 -5.34 -4.74
C ILE A 92 -14.34 -6.34 -3.59
N LYS A 93 -15.19 -6.10 -2.57
CA LYS A 93 -15.39 -7.02 -1.44
C LYS A 93 -15.90 -8.38 -1.91
N THR A 94 -16.90 -8.40 -2.79
CA THR A 94 -17.43 -9.64 -3.36
C THR A 94 -16.37 -10.39 -4.17
N LEU A 95 -15.60 -9.67 -4.98
CA LEU A 95 -14.50 -10.26 -5.77
C LEU A 95 -13.40 -10.84 -4.86
N SER A 96 -13.01 -10.10 -3.83
CA SER A 96 -12.05 -10.54 -2.80
C SER A 96 -12.46 -11.90 -2.18
N SER A 97 -13.72 -12.02 -1.78
CA SER A 97 -14.26 -13.27 -1.21
C SER A 97 -14.29 -14.39 -2.25
N LYS A 98 -14.79 -14.15 -3.46
CA LYS A 98 -14.86 -15.15 -4.53
C LYS A 98 -13.51 -15.69 -4.97
N MET A 99 -12.48 -14.86 -4.92
CA MET A 99 -11.13 -15.23 -5.35
C MET A 99 -10.23 -15.65 -4.18
N ASN A 100 -10.73 -15.65 -2.97
CA ASN A 100 -9.95 -15.86 -1.74
C ASN A 100 -8.71 -14.97 -1.70
N GLN A 101 -8.83 -13.74 -2.21
CA GLN A 101 -7.75 -12.76 -2.27
C GLN A 101 -8.00 -11.65 -1.24
N LYS A 102 -7.18 -11.60 -0.20
CA LYS A 102 -7.30 -10.56 0.84
C LYS A 102 -6.97 -9.18 0.24
N ILE A 103 -7.89 -8.24 0.41
CA ILE A 103 -7.76 -6.85 -0.01
C ILE A 103 -7.97 -5.96 1.21
N SER A 104 -7.09 -4.97 1.41
CA SER A 104 -7.16 -4.03 2.52
C SER A 104 -7.32 -2.60 2.00
N ILE A 105 -8.25 -1.86 2.60
CA ILE A 105 -8.36 -0.41 2.36
C ILE A 105 -7.41 0.26 3.34
N ILE A 106 -6.31 0.77 2.85
CA ILE A 106 -5.24 1.37 3.66
C ILE A 106 -5.34 2.90 3.75
N GLY A 107 -6.19 3.52 2.92
CA GLY A 107 -6.29 4.98 2.92
C GLY A 107 -7.17 5.53 1.81
N GLN A 108 -6.93 6.77 1.47
CA GLN A 108 -7.64 7.47 0.40
C GLN A 108 -6.74 8.50 -0.29
N ILE A 109 -6.99 8.71 -1.58
CA ILE A 109 -6.40 9.80 -2.35
C ILE A 109 -7.27 11.06 -2.15
N ASN A 110 -6.64 12.24 -2.10
CA ASN A 110 -7.30 13.52 -1.97
C ASN A 110 -6.76 14.54 -2.99
N THR A 111 -7.51 15.61 -3.22
CA THR A 111 -7.17 16.68 -4.16
C THR A 111 -6.33 17.81 -3.55
N LYS A 112 -5.97 17.71 -2.26
CA LYS A 112 -5.27 18.78 -1.54
C LYS A 112 -3.75 18.78 -1.73
N SER A 113 -3.21 17.90 -2.56
CA SER A 113 -1.76 17.73 -2.81
C SER A 113 -0.89 17.59 -1.55
N LYS A 114 -1.50 17.10 -0.46
CA LYS A 114 -0.82 16.88 0.83
C LYS A 114 -0.85 15.41 1.20
N ASN A 115 0.30 14.91 1.60
CA ASN A 115 0.51 13.51 1.95
C ASN A 115 0.59 13.35 3.47
N TYR A 116 -0.24 12.50 4.03
CA TYR A 116 -0.25 12.21 5.45
C TYR A 116 -0.22 10.69 5.69
N LEU A 117 0.64 10.28 6.61
CA LEU A 117 0.57 8.98 7.26
C LEU A 117 -0.07 9.20 8.62
N LEU A 118 -1.09 8.41 8.93
CA LEU A 118 -1.87 8.55 10.15
C LEU A 118 -1.61 7.35 11.07
N ASP A 119 -1.49 7.60 12.37
CA ASP A 119 -1.49 6.56 13.39
C ASP A 119 -2.90 6.07 13.71
N ASN A 120 -3.02 5.15 14.69
CA ASN A 120 -4.31 4.60 15.16
C ASN A 120 -5.25 5.67 15.73
N ARG A 121 -4.74 6.81 16.18
CA ARG A 121 -5.51 7.97 16.66
C ARG A 121 -5.83 8.94 15.54
N ARG A 122 -5.46 8.63 14.30
CA ARG A 122 -5.57 9.48 13.12
C ARG A 122 -4.77 10.78 13.21
N ILE A 123 -3.70 10.77 14.00
CA ILE A 123 -2.77 11.88 14.11
C ILE A 123 -1.72 11.75 13.03
N PRO A 124 -1.41 12.84 12.27
CA PRO A 124 -0.38 12.82 11.26
C PRO A 124 1.00 12.52 11.87
N ILE A 125 1.65 11.51 11.35
CA ILE A 125 3.01 11.15 11.76
C ILE A 125 4.00 12.00 10.96
N LYS A 126 4.90 12.67 11.66
CA LYS A 126 6.06 13.30 11.02
C LYS A 126 7.03 12.20 10.62
N TYR A 127 7.33 12.11 9.33
CA TYR A 127 8.37 11.23 8.81
C TYR A 127 9.32 12.03 7.94
N LEU A 128 10.59 11.70 8.05
CA LEU A 128 11.60 12.23 7.13
C LEU A 128 11.29 11.65 5.75
N LYS A 129 11.43 12.49 4.70
CA LYS A 129 11.29 12.03 3.32
C LYS A 129 12.38 10.99 3.07
N TYR A 130 12.02 9.70 3.24
CA TYR A 130 12.93 8.62 2.92
C TYR A 130 13.08 8.60 1.40
N GLN A 131 14.30 8.72 0.94
CA GLN A 131 14.64 8.38 -0.44
C GLN A 131 14.71 6.86 -0.45
N GLY A 132 13.77 6.23 -1.17
CA GLY A 132 13.75 4.79 -1.29
C GLY A 132 15.02 4.22 -1.89
N TYR A 133 15.04 2.92 -2.11
CA TYR A 133 16.14 2.24 -2.77
C TYR A 133 16.45 2.93 -4.12
N SER A 134 17.61 3.56 -4.22
CA SER A 134 18.11 4.09 -5.48
C SER A 134 19.18 3.12 -6.00
N HIS A 135 18.98 2.60 -7.19
CA HIS A 135 20.05 1.94 -7.92
C HIS A 135 21.14 3.00 -8.18
N ILE A 136 22.26 2.91 -7.50
CA ILE A 136 23.46 3.67 -7.86
C ILE A 136 24.13 2.86 -8.97
N PHE A 137 24.02 3.33 -10.19
CA PHE A 137 24.80 2.83 -11.32
C PHE A 137 26.14 3.53 -11.37
#